data_ccd066eeeb996238b1afddc6df1c83fd
#
_entry.id   ccd066eeeb996238b1afddc6df1c83fd
#
_cell.length_a   1.000
_cell.length_b   1.000
_cell.length_c   1.000
_cell.angle_alpha   90.00
_cell.angle_beta   90.00
_cell.angle_gamma   90.00
#
_symmetry.space_group_name_H-M   'P 1'
#
loop_
_entity.id
_entity.type
_entity.pdbx_description
1 polymer ?
#
loop_
_entity_poly.entity_id
_entity_poly.type
_entity_poly.pdbx_seq_one_letter_code
_entity_poly.pdbx_strand_id
1 'polypeptide(L)'
;MLAIGMEICGWFAGFVLILAYAMVSFGKISAQGTAFQCLNLVGSLMLAANSAWHHAWPSASVNLIWIGVGIAALARCRISMRPN
;
A
#
# COMPACT_ATOMS: atom_id res chain seq x y z
N MET A 1 -20.60 9.40 11.55
CA MET A 1 -20.08 9.90 10.24
C MET A 1 -18.62 9.51 10.04
N LEU A 2 -17.74 9.95 10.93
CA LEU A 2 -16.31 9.65 10.80
C LEU A 2 -16.03 8.16 10.88
N ALA A 3 -16.72 7.45 11.79
CA ALA A 3 -16.53 6.02 11.94
C ALA A 3 -16.90 5.26 10.66
N ILE A 4 -17.99 5.66 10.01
CA ILE A 4 -18.41 5.06 8.75
C ILE A 4 -17.39 5.33 7.66
N GLY A 5 -16.87 6.56 7.62
CA GLY A 5 -15.82 6.92 6.66
C GLY A 5 -14.57 6.07 6.83
N MET A 6 -14.15 5.83 8.07
CA MET A 6 -13.00 4.98 8.35
C MET A 6 -13.26 3.52 8.00
N GLU A 7 -14.48 3.05 8.21
CA GLU A 7 -14.88 1.69 7.82
C GLU A 7 -14.77 1.53 6.30
N ILE A 8 -15.32 2.47 5.55
CA ILE A 8 -15.26 2.46 4.09
C ILE A 8 -13.80 2.51 3.63
N CYS A 9 -13.01 3.37 4.26
CA CYS A 9 -11.59 3.51 3.95
C CYS A 9 -10.86 2.17 4.12
N GLY A 10 -11.12 1.46 5.22
CA GLY A 10 -10.50 0.16 5.47
C GLY A 10 -10.85 -0.88 4.42
N TRP A 11 -12.13 -0.99 4.08
CA TRP A 11 -12.57 -1.93 3.05
C TRP A 11 -11.99 -1.58 1.68
N PHE A 12 -11.98 -0.29 1.34
CA PHE A 12 -11.42 0.16 0.09
C PHE A 12 -9.92 -0.13 0.02
N ALA A 13 -9.21 0.12 1.10
CA ALA A 13 -7.78 -0.16 1.16
C ALA A 13 -7.50 -1.65 0.96
N GLY A 14 -8.26 -2.50 1.63
CA GLY A 14 -8.13 -3.94 1.45
C GLY A 14 -8.37 -4.35 0.01
N PHE A 15 -9.40 -3.80 -0.61
CA PHE A 15 -9.73 -4.09 -2.01
C PHE A 15 -8.58 -3.67 -2.93
N VAL A 16 -8.04 -2.47 -2.73
CA VAL A 16 -6.94 -1.96 -3.55
C VAL A 16 -5.71 -2.87 -3.43
N LEU A 17 -5.38 -3.28 -2.21
CA LEU A 17 -4.21 -4.14 -2.00
C LEU A 17 -4.41 -5.51 -2.63
N ILE A 18 -5.60 -6.09 -2.49
CA ILE A 18 -5.91 -7.38 -3.12
C ILE A 18 -5.85 -7.26 -4.64
N LEU A 19 -6.40 -6.19 -5.18
CA LEU A 19 -6.39 -5.96 -6.63
C LEU A 19 -4.97 -5.82 -7.15
N ALA A 20 -4.13 -5.05 -6.45
CA ALA A 20 -2.74 -4.87 -6.83
C ALA A 20 -2.02 -6.21 -6.84
N TYR A 21 -2.24 -7.02 -5.81
CA TYR A 21 -1.61 -8.32 -5.70
C TYR A 21 -2.07 -9.26 -6.81
N ALA A 22 -3.37 -9.23 -7.11
CA ALA A 22 -3.93 -10.06 -8.18
C ALA A 22 -3.34 -9.67 -9.54
N MET A 23 -3.20 -8.37 -9.79
CA MET A 23 -2.64 -7.89 -11.05
C MET A 23 -1.18 -8.37 -11.22
N VAL A 24 -0.41 -8.36 -10.15
CA VAL A 24 0.96 -8.90 -10.19
C VAL A 24 0.92 -10.40 -10.46
N SER A 25 0.03 -11.11 -9.78
CA SER A 25 -0.08 -12.58 -9.91
C SER A 25 -0.47 -12.99 -11.32
N PHE A 26 -1.30 -12.20 -11.98
CA PHE A 26 -1.72 -12.48 -13.35
C PHE A 26 -0.81 -11.88 -14.41
N GLY A 27 0.31 -11.28 -13.99
CA GLY A 27 1.29 -10.75 -14.92
C GLY A 27 0.87 -9.44 -15.58
N LYS A 28 -0.14 -8.76 -15.03
CA LYS A 28 -0.63 -7.50 -15.60
C LYS A 28 0.28 -6.33 -15.28
N ILE A 29 0.89 -6.36 -14.09
CA ILE A 29 1.86 -5.34 -13.67
C ILE A 29 3.03 -6.03 -12.98
N SER A 30 4.15 -5.33 -12.92
CA SER A 30 5.34 -5.84 -12.26
C SER A 30 5.31 -5.49 -10.78
N ALA A 31 5.71 -6.44 -9.93
CA ALA A 31 5.83 -6.20 -8.50
C ALA A 31 6.83 -5.09 -8.18
N GLN A 32 7.83 -4.89 -9.04
CA GLN A 32 8.84 -3.85 -8.87
C GLN A 32 8.49 -2.58 -9.64
N GLY A 33 7.35 -2.58 -10.32
CA GLY A 33 6.93 -1.45 -11.12
C GLY A 33 6.34 -0.34 -10.28
N THR A 34 6.37 0.87 -10.84
CA THR A 34 5.84 2.06 -10.17
C THR A 34 4.36 1.93 -9.87
N ALA A 35 3.59 1.34 -10.81
CA ALA A 35 2.14 1.19 -10.63
C ALA A 35 1.82 0.37 -9.39
N PHE A 36 2.49 -0.78 -9.22
CA PHE A 36 2.26 -1.62 -8.05
C PHE A 36 2.64 -0.90 -6.77
N GLN A 37 3.79 -0.23 -6.77
CA GLN A 37 4.27 0.46 -5.58
C GLN A 37 3.36 1.62 -5.19
N CYS A 38 2.83 2.34 -6.16
CA CYS A 38 1.88 3.42 -5.87
C CYS A 38 0.59 2.88 -5.27
N LEU A 39 0.03 1.82 -5.85
CA LEU A 39 -1.18 1.18 -5.31
C LEU A 39 -0.92 0.64 -3.90
N ASN A 40 0.24 0.02 -3.70
CA ASN A 40 0.62 -0.53 -2.41
C ASN A 40 0.75 0.57 -1.36
N LEU A 41 1.40 1.68 -1.71
CA LEU A 41 1.57 2.81 -0.79
C LEU A 41 0.23 3.43 -0.40
N VAL A 42 -0.62 3.69 -1.39
CA VAL A 42 -1.93 4.29 -1.12
C VAL A 42 -2.77 3.37 -0.24
N GLY A 43 -2.85 2.09 -0.59
CA GLY A 43 -3.61 1.11 0.19
C GLY A 43 -3.06 0.97 1.61
N SER A 44 -1.74 0.93 1.75
CA SER A 44 -1.11 0.79 3.07
C SER A 44 -1.32 2.02 3.95
N LEU A 45 -1.26 3.22 3.36
CA LEU A 45 -1.54 4.45 4.11
C LEU A 45 -2.97 4.46 4.61
N MET A 46 -3.93 4.09 3.76
CA MET A 46 -5.34 4.02 4.16
C MET A 46 -5.55 2.98 5.26
N LEU A 47 -4.90 1.84 5.12
CA LEU A 47 -5.03 0.76 6.10
C LEU A 47 -4.36 1.14 7.42
N ALA A 48 -3.23 1.82 7.38
CA ALA A 48 -2.56 2.32 8.58
C ALA A 48 -3.45 3.31 9.33
N ALA A 49 -4.07 4.24 8.59
CA ALA A 49 -4.98 5.21 9.17
C ALA A 49 -6.19 4.52 9.80
N ASN A 50 -6.76 3.54 9.12
CA ASN A 50 -7.89 2.76 9.64
C ASN A 50 -7.49 2.01 10.89
N SER A 51 -6.32 1.36 10.89
CA SER A 51 -5.85 0.60 12.06
C SER A 51 -5.60 1.52 13.25
N ALA A 52 -5.00 2.69 13.01
CA ALA A 52 -4.77 3.65 14.09
C ALA A 52 -6.09 4.17 14.65
N TRP A 53 -7.07 4.43 13.79
CA TRP A 53 -8.40 4.85 14.21
C TRP A 53 -9.03 3.85 15.18
N HIS A 54 -8.85 2.55 14.90
CA HIS A 54 -9.40 1.48 15.74
C HIS A 54 -8.47 1.08 16.87
N HIS A 55 -7.40 1.82 17.09
CA HIS A 55 -6.38 1.52 18.12
C HIS A 55 -5.74 0.15 17.95
N ALA A 56 -5.69 -0.33 16.71
CA ALA A 56 -5.01 -1.59 16.40
C ALA A 56 -3.53 -1.32 16.15
N TRP A 57 -2.81 -1.00 17.20
CA TRP A 57 -1.43 -0.54 17.11
C TRP A 57 -0.47 -1.54 16.49
N PRO A 58 -0.55 -2.85 16.78
CA PRO A 58 0.30 -3.81 16.08
C PRO A 58 0.10 -3.76 14.56
N SER A 59 -1.15 -3.72 14.12
CA SER A 59 -1.46 -3.64 12.69
C SER A 59 -0.97 -2.32 12.09
N ALA A 60 -1.19 -1.21 12.78
CA ALA A 60 -0.73 0.10 12.33
C ALA A 60 0.79 0.12 12.18
N SER A 61 1.50 -0.47 13.13
CA SER A 61 2.96 -0.53 13.11
C SER A 61 3.45 -1.33 11.91
N VAL A 62 2.85 -2.48 11.64
CA VAL A 62 3.21 -3.32 10.48
C VAL A 62 2.98 -2.54 9.19
N ASN A 63 1.86 -1.83 9.09
CA ASN A 63 1.55 -1.05 7.90
C ASN A 63 2.55 0.09 7.69
N LEU A 64 2.99 0.74 8.77
CA LEU A 64 4.00 1.79 8.66
C LEU A 64 5.34 1.24 8.17
N ILE A 65 5.73 0.07 8.68
CA ILE A 65 6.94 -0.61 8.21
C ILE A 65 6.80 -0.94 6.74
N TRP A 66 5.65 -1.43 6.33
CA TRP A 66 5.38 -1.80 4.94
C TRP A 66 5.44 -0.58 4.02
N ILE A 67 4.93 0.55 4.48
CA ILE A 67 5.02 1.81 3.75
C ILE A 67 6.48 2.18 3.53
N GLY A 68 7.31 2.05 4.57
CA GLY A 68 8.74 2.31 4.46
C GLY A 68 9.41 1.41 3.42
N VAL A 69 9.05 0.13 3.44
CA VAL A 69 9.56 -0.83 2.45
C VAL A 69 9.13 -0.42 1.03
N GLY A 70 7.87 0.00 0.87
CA GLY A 70 7.37 0.44 -0.43
C GLY A 70 8.09 1.68 -0.95
N ILE A 71 8.34 2.63 -0.07
CA ILE A 71 9.09 3.84 -0.44
C ILE A 71 10.50 3.49 -0.87
N ALA A 72 11.16 2.60 -0.11
CA ALA A 72 12.52 2.17 -0.45
C ALA A 72 12.54 1.46 -1.81
N ALA A 73 11.57 0.59 -2.06
CA ALA A 73 11.46 -0.12 -3.32
C ALA A 73 11.24 0.84 -4.49
N LEU A 74 10.39 1.85 -4.28
CA LEU A 74 10.11 2.84 -5.31
C LEU A 74 11.36 3.67 -5.62
N ALA A 75 12.10 4.04 -4.57
CA ALA A 75 13.35 4.79 -4.75
C ALA A 75 14.38 3.98 -5.53
N ARG A 76 14.50 2.69 -5.21
CA ARG A 76 15.41 1.80 -5.92
C ARG A 76 15.00 1.64 -7.38
N CYS A 77 13.71 1.56 -7.64
CA CYS A 77 13.20 1.44 -8.99
C CYS A 77 13.58 2.66 -9.83
N ARG A 78 13.44 3.85 -9.26
CA ARG A 78 13.81 5.08 -9.94
C ARG A 78 15.31 5.16 -10.21
N ILE A 79 16.11 4.73 -9.26
CA ILE A 79 17.56 4.69 -9.42
C ILE A 79 17.94 3.73 -10.55
N SER A 80 17.33 2.55 -10.58
CA SER A 80 17.59 1.54 -11.60
C SER A 80 17.22 2.01 -13.01
N MET A 81 16.23 2.89 -13.12
CA MET A 81 15.75 3.38 -14.40
C MET A 81 16.56 4.56 -14.93
N ARG A 82 17.49 5.08 -14.15
CA ARG A 82 18.34 6.18 -14.60
C ARG A 82 19.30 5.69 -15.66
N PRO A 83 19.41 6.41 -16.78
CA PRO A 83 20.45 6.11 -17.76
C PRO A 83 21.82 6.44 -17.15
N ASN A 84 22.75 5.59 -17.39
CA ASN A 84 24.12 5.81 -16.90
C ASN A 84 24.84 6.86 -17.74
#